data_98557ab52082c853f37985dae59ddcac
#
_entry.id   98557ab52082c853f37985dae59ddcac
#
_cell.length_a   1.000
_cell.length_b   1.000
_cell.length_c   1.000
_cell.angle_alpha   90.00
_cell.angle_beta   90.00
_cell.angle_gamma   90.00
#
_symmetry.space_group_name_H-M   'P 1'
#
loop_
_entity.id
_entity.type
_entity.pdbx_description
1 polymer ?
#
loop_
_entity_poly.entity_id
_entity_poly.type
_entity_poly.pdbx_seq_one_letter_code
_entity_poly.pdbx_strand_id
1 'polypeptide(L)'
;MAPESTYSRYCYPVHSLETPSHAMPSPCIGTCALDRAGLCGGCLRSVDEITRWSTMTRHEQDHVMRQVLPLREQLRQSLGSAMATHERLLRALHPLDAPPAGDGWNRSELADLLPPGPPVEAAVLAGIIPRASGAQVLLTRRTDTLRQHGGQVGFPGGRQEPDDRDAVAAAIRESNEEIALQHDQVQVLGYLDPFVTITGYRVMPVVAVIDPAFVAVPQPDEVAEVFEVPFDYLMDPANLHQVEIDHRGRIRHVLEYGWPGQRIWGATAAILYNLRRRLEQTQ
;
A
#
# COMPACT_ATOMS: atom_id res chain seq x y z
N MET A 1 -25.80 -30.78 -7.98
CA MET A 1 -26.25 -31.01 -6.60
C MET A 1 -25.25 -30.31 -5.70
N ALA A 2 -25.61 -29.14 -5.21
CA ALA A 2 -24.79 -28.38 -4.25
C ALA A 2 -25.11 -28.92 -2.84
N PRO A 3 -24.13 -29.02 -1.92
CA PRO A 3 -24.40 -29.48 -0.57
C PRO A 3 -25.18 -28.40 0.21
N GLU A 4 -26.31 -28.81 0.75
CA GLU A 4 -27.13 -28.00 1.64
C GLU A 4 -26.33 -27.54 2.85
N SER A 5 -26.38 -26.24 3.09
CA SER A 5 -25.75 -25.55 4.21
C SER A 5 -26.40 -25.99 5.55
N THR A 6 -25.70 -26.79 6.32
CA THR A 6 -26.09 -27.36 7.62
C THR A 6 -25.98 -26.36 8.80
N TYR A 7 -25.89 -25.04 8.55
CA TYR A 7 -25.55 -24.06 9.57
C TYR A 7 -26.70 -23.25 10.17
N SER A 8 -27.96 -23.62 9.87
CA SER A 8 -29.15 -22.93 10.40
C SER A 8 -29.49 -23.23 11.87
N ARG A 9 -28.66 -23.99 12.62
CA ARG A 9 -29.07 -24.50 13.93
C ARG A 9 -28.65 -23.67 15.14
N TYR A 10 -27.91 -22.58 14.96
CA TYR A 10 -27.33 -21.84 16.11
C TYR A 10 -27.97 -20.47 16.42
N CYS A 11 -28.89 -19.99 15.59
CA CYS A 11 -29.64 -18.79 15.88
C CYS A 11 -31.08 -19.15 16.26
N TYR A 12 -31.34 -19.27 17.55
CA TYR A 12 -32.69 -19.33 18.05
C TYR A 12 -33.29 -17.91 18.09
N PRO A 13 -34.49 -17.69 17.51
CA PRO A 13 -35.20 -16.45 17.75
C PRO A 13 -35.57 -16.39 19.22
N VAL A 14 -35.13 -15.34 19.92
CA VAL A 14 -35.48 -15.11 21.32
C VAL A 14 -36.90 -14.59 21.34
N HIS A 15 -37.90 -15.51 21.34
CA HIS A 15 -39.25 -15.17 21.70
C HIS A 15 -39.35 -15.09 23.22
N SER A 16 -39.58 -13.88 23.72
CA SER A 16 -40.21 -13.45 24.96
C SER A 16 -40.18 -14.49 26.14
N LEU A 17 -39.06 -14.49 26.84
CA LEU A 17 -39.03 -14.76 28.28
C LEU A 17 -38.62 -13.44 28.94
N GLU A 18 -39.36 -13.02 29.97
CA GLU A 18 -39.07 -11.83 30.74
C GLU A 18 -37.63 -11.83 31.20
N THR A 19 -36.80 -11.02 30.54
CA THR A 19 -35.37 -10.88 30.86
C THR A 19 -35.24 -10.10 32.16
N PRO A 20 -34.37 -10.50 33.09
CA PRO A 20 -34.05 -9.69 34.26
C PRO A 20 -33.68 -8.27 33.81
N SER A 21 -34.20 -7.24 34.48
CA SER A 21 -34.14 -5.83 34.07
C SER A 21 -32.75 -5.20 33.94
N HIS A 22 -31.68 -6.00 33.82
CA HIS A 22 -30.27 -5.60 33.79
C HIS A 22 -29.43 -6.27 32.69
N ALA A 23 -29.99 -7.10 31.82
CA ALA A 23 -29.22 -7.70 30.71
C ALA A 23 -29.01 -6.69 29.59
N MET A 24 -27.78 -6.64 29.03
CA MET A 24 -27.53 -5.84 27.83
C MET A 24 -28.26 -6.46 26.64
N PRO A 25 -28.82 -5.63 25.72
CA PRO A 25 -29.44 -6.13 24.50
C PRO A 25 -28.41 -6.88 23.66
N SER A 26 -28.83 -8.00 23.06
CA SER A 26 -27.95 -8.77 22.19
C SER A 26 -27.62 -7.97 20.92
N PRO A 27 -26.33 -7.93 20.45
CA PRO A 27 -25.95 -7.28 19.20
C PRO A 27 -26.37 -8.07 17.94
N CYS A 28 -27.20 -9.11 18.08
CA CYS A 28 -27.65 -9.93 16.96
C CYS A 28 -28.56 -9.13 16.02
N ILE A 29 -28.22 -9.13 14.71
CA ILE A 29 -29.01 -8.49 13.65
C ILE A 29 -29.80 -9.50 12.79
N GLY A 30 -29.88 -10.77 13.24
CA GLY A 30 -30.63 -11.81 12.53
C GLY A 30 -29.89 -12.49 11.37
N THR A 31 -28.71 -12.02 11.01
CA THR A 31 -27.88 -12.63 9.96
C THR A 31 -26.82 -13.54 10.60
N CYS A 32 -27.00 -14.84 10.50
CA CYS A 32 -26.15 -15.83 11.17
C CYS A 32 -25.40 -16.68 10.12
N ALA A 33 -24.30 -16.14 9.62
CA ALA A 33 -23.33 -16.88 8.82
C ALA A 33 -21.95 -16.71 9.44
N LEU A 34 -21.23 -17.80 9.64
CA LEU A 34 -19.87 -17.75 10.16
C LEU A 34 -18.88 -17.55 9.00
N ASP A 35 -17.93 -16.67 9.21
CA ASP A 35 -16.76 -16.51 8.34
C ASP A 35 -15.71 -17.59 8.60
N ARG A 36 -14.58 -17.55 7.85
CA ARG A 36 -13.46 -18.48 8.00
C ARG A 36 -12.76 -18.41 9.37
N ALA A 37 -12.89 -17.28 10.07
CA ALA A 37 -12.35 -17.09 11.41
C ALA A 37 -13.31 -17.56 12.52
N GLY A 38 -14.50 -18.09 12.15
CA GLY A 38 -15.50 -18.56 13.10
C GLY A 38 -16.30 -17.40 13.76
N LEU A 39 -16.30 -16.23 13.15
CA LEU A 39 -17.05 -15.07 13.62
C LEU A 39 -18.36 -14.92 12.82
N CYS A 40 -19.42 -14.48 13.51
CA CYS A 40 -20.68 -14.18 12.85
C CYS A 40 -20.57 -12.95 11.95
N GLY A 41 -20.84 -13.11 10.64
CA GLY A 41 -20.77 -12.03 9.65
C GLY A 41 -21.69 -10.83 9.96
N GLY A 42 -22.75 -11.04 10.76
CA GLY A 42 -23.64 -9.96 11.17
C GLY A 42 -23.16 -9.21 12.41
N CYS A 43 -22.91 -9.90 13.51
CA CYS A 43 -22.61 -9.26 14.81
C CYS A 43 -21.17 -9.45 15.29
N LEU A 44 -20.32 -10.10 14.52
CA LEU A 44 -18.89 -10.34 14.78
C LEU A 44 -18.57 -11.12 16.07
N ARG A 45 -19.56 -11.69 16.74
CA ARG A 45 -19.32 -12.58 17.87
C ARG A 45 -18.84 -13.96 17.41
N SER A 46 -18.02 -14.59 18.21
CA SER A 46 -17.71 -16.00 18.06
C SER A 46 -18.93 -16.88 18.43
N VAL A 47 -18.88 -18.16 18.06
CA VAL A 47 -19.94 -19.12 18.43
C VAL A 47 -20.06 -19.22 19.96
N ASP A 48 -18.93 -19.23 20.68
CA ASP A 48 -18.93 -19.26 22.16
C ASP A 48 -19.59 -18.02 22.75
N GLU A 49 -19.28 -16.82 22.27
CA GLU A 49 -19.90 -15.58 22.72
C GLU A 49 -21.41 -15.51 22.39
N ILE A 50 -21.85 -16.12 21.29
CA ILE A 50 -23.26 -16.19 20.92
C ILE A 50 -23.99 -17.14 21.87
N THR A 51 -23.46 -18.34 22.09
CA THR A 51 -24.10 -19.38 22.90
C THR A 51 -24.14 -19.03 24.38
N ARG A 52 -23.11 -18.36 24.88
CA ARG A 52 -23.02 -17.96 26.30
C ARG A 52 -23.60 -16.59 26.59
N TRP A 53 -24.08 -15.85 25.61
CA TRP A 53 -24.50 -14.45 25.79
C TRP A 53 -25.51 -14.24 26.93
N SER A 54 -26.50 -15.12 27.04
CA SER A 54 -27.55 -15.04 28.10
C SER A 54 -27.04 -15.39 29.49
N THR A 55 -25.91 -16.10 29.59
CA THR A 55 -25.31 -16.52 30.86
C THR A 55 -24.07 -15.69 31.24
N MET A 56 -23.61 -14.84 30.35
CA MET A 56 -22.52 -13.90 30.63
C MET A 56 -22.95 -12.86 31.68
N THR A 57 -22.01 -12.49 32.53
CA THR A 57 -22.18 -11.35 33.42
C THR A 57 -22.32 -10.05 32.63
N ARG A 58 -22.93 -9.02 33.21
CA ARG A 58 -23.01 -7.69 32.58
C ARG A 58 -21.65 -7.12 32.23
N HIS A 59 -20.64 -7.37 33.06
CA HIS A 59 -19.27 -6.92 32.80
C HIS A 59 -18.66 -7.60 31.56
N GLU A 60 -18.85 -8.91 31.40
CA GLU A 60 -18.40 -9.65 30.21
C GLU A 60 -19.12 -9.17 28.93
N GLN A 61 -20.45 -8.99 29.01
CA GLN A 61 -21.23 -8.44 27.89
C GLN A 61 -20.76 -7.03 27.51
N ASP A 62 -20.52 -6.15 28.50
CA ASP A 62 -20.01 -4.79 28.27
C ASP A 62 -18.60 -4.81 27.64
N HIS A 63 -17.72 -5.69 28.10
CA HIS A 63 -16.39 -5.89 27.52
C HIS A 63 -16.48 -6.31 26.04
N VAL A 64 -17.30 -7.31 25.72
CA VAL A 64 -17.52 -7.74 24.33
C VAL A 64 -18.05 -6.59 23.48
N MET A 65 -19.07 -5.88 23.93
CA MET A 65 -19.71 -4.80 23.17
C MET A 65 -18.80 -3.59 22.93
N ARG A 66 -18.02 -3.19 23.93
CA ARG A 66 -17.25 -1.93 23.88
C ARG A 66 -15.81 -2.08 23.47
N GLN A 67 -15.24 -3.28 23.60
CA GLN A 67 -13.83 -3.51 23.28
C GLN A 67 -13.65 -4.55 22.16
N VAL A 68 -14.29 -5.71 22.28
CA VAL A 68 -14.03 -6.83 21.35
C VAL A 68 -14.67 -6.58 19.97
N LEU A 69 -15.97 -6.24 19.94
CA LEU A 69 -16.67 -6.05 18.66
C LEU A 69 -16.17 -4.85 17.86
N PRO A 70 -15.92 -3.67 18.46
CA PRO A 70 -15.33 -2.54 17.73
C PRO A 70 -13.96 -2.86 17.12
N LEU A 71 -13.10 -3.57 17.86
CA LEU A 71 -11.80 -4.00 17.35
C LEU A 71 -11.94 -4.97 16.16
N ARG A 72 -12.84 -5.95 16.25
CA ARG A 72 -13.11 -6.89 15.14
C ARG A 72 -13.69 -6.16 13.91
N GLU A 73 -14.54 -5.17 14.12
CA GLU A 73 -15.08 -4.34 13.02
C GLU A 73 -13.98 -3.52 12.34
N GLN A 74 -13.09 -2.90 13.10
CA GLN A 74 -11.95 -2.17 12.56
C GLN A 74 -11.04 -3.10 11.74
N LEU A 75 -10.73 -4.30 12.25
CA LEU A 75 -9.94 -5.30 11.51
C LEU A 75 -10.63 -5.73 10.22
N ARG A 76 -11.94 -5.97 10.25
CA ARG A 76 -12.73 -6.34 9.05
C ARG A 76 -12.69 -5.24 8.00
N GLN A 77 -12.86 -3.98 8.39
CA GLN A 77 -12.81 -2.82 7.49
C GLN A 77 -11.42 -2.63 6.90
N SER A 78 -10.37 -2.76 7.71
CA SER A 78 -8.98 -2.66 7.24
C SER A 78 -8.64 -3.75 6.23
N LEU A 79 -9.04 -5.00 6.47
CA LEU A 79 -8.83 -6.10 5.53
C LEU A 79 -9.62 -5.90 4.23
N GLY A 80 -10.87 -5.45 4.31
CA GLY A 80 -11.69 -5.14 3.13
C GLY A 80 -11.08 -4.02 2.29
N SER A 81 -10.59 -2.97 2.91
CA SER A 81 -9.89 -1.86 2.23
C SER A 81 -8.59 -2.33 1.57
N ALA A 82 -7.79 -3.13 2.27
CA ALA A 82 -6.55 -3.67 1.72
C ALA A 82 -6.79 -4.58 0.50
N MET A 83 -7.81 -5.45 0.55
CA MET A 83 -8.18 -6.29 -0.59
C MET A 83 -8.68 -5.47 -1.78
N ALA A 84 -9.53 -4.47 -1.56
CA ALA A 84 -10.02 -3.58 -2.61
C ALA A 84 -8.86 -2.79 -3.26
N THR A 85 -7.92 -2.32 -2.47
CA THR A 85 -6.71 -1.64 -2.96
C THR A 85 -5.86 -2.60 -3.80
N HIS A 86 -5.65 -3.83 -3.36
CA HIS A 86 -4.88 -4.84 -4.08
C HIS A 86 -5.50 -5.16 -5.46
N GLU A 87 -6.81 -5.40 -5.52
CA GLU A 87 -7.51 -5.67 -6.80
C GLU A 87 -7.45 -4.47 -7.75
N ARG A 88 -7.59 -3.24 -7.24
CA ARG A 88 -7.46 -2.01 -8.04
C ARG A 88 -6.06 -1.88 -8.62
N LEU A 89 -5.02 -2.17 -7.82
CA LEU A 89 -3.63 -2.16 -8.27
C LEU A 89 -3.42 -3.18 -9.41
N LEU A 90 -3.84 -4.43 -9.24
CA LEU A 90 -3.69 -5.46 -10.27
C LEU A 90 -4.32 -5.06 -11.61
N ARG A 91 -5.48 -4.37 -11.59
CA ARG A 91 -6.10 -3.86 -12.82
C ARG A 91 -5.38 -2.67 -13.44
N ALA A 92 -4.73 -1.85 -12.62
CA ALA A 92 -4.07 -0.63 -13.06
C ALA A 92 -2.64 -0.84 -13.58
N LEU A 93 -2.00 -1.95 -13.24
CA LEU A 93 -0.60 -2.21 -13.55
C LEU A 93 -0.43 -2.98 -14.87
N HIS A 94 0.73 -2.82 -15.49
CA HIS A 94 1.17 -3.74 -16.53
C HIS A 94 1.52 -5.08 -15.90
N PRO A 95 1.13 -6.21 -16.50
CA PRO A 95 1.37 -7.53 -15.95
C PRO A 95 2.86 -7.90 -15.99
N LEU A 96 3.27 -8.82 -15.13
CA LEU A 96 4.68 -9.21 -14.98
C LEU A 96 5.25 -9.92 -16.21
N ASP A 97 4.42 -10.62 -16.97
CA ASP A 97 4.79 -11.32 -18.21
C ASP A 97 4.80 -10.42 -19.44
N ALA A 98 4.31 -9.17 -19.31
CA ALA A 98 4.31 -8.18 -20.38
C ALA A 98 4.77 -6.79 -19.86
N PRO A 99 6.05 -6.64 -19.49
CA PRO A 99 6.59 -5.36 -19.02
C PRO A 99 6.43 -4.29 -20.10
N PRO A 100 6.13 -3.03 -19.71
CA PRO A 100 5.93 -1.95 -20.67
C PRO A 100 7.21 -1.66 -21.45
N ALA A 101 7.09 -1.67 -22.77
CA ALA A 101 8.16 -1.28 -23.69
C ALA A 101 8.12 0.24 -23.96
N GLY A 102 9.22 0.79 -24.43
CA GLY A 102 9.30 2.19 -24.84
C GLY A 102 10.09 3.09 -23.91
N ASP A 103 10.15 4.36 -24.30
CA ASP A 103 11.14 5.32 -23.82
C ASP A 103 10.76 6.07 -22.53
N GLY A 104 9.68 5.75 -21.89
CA GLY A 104 9.16 6.50 -20.76
C GLY A 104 8.13 7.57 -21.17
N TRP A 105 7.07 7.65 -20.38
CA TRP A 105 5.88 8.45 -20.70
C TRP A 105 6.13 9.96 -20.73
N ASN A 106 7.18 10.43 -20.04
CA ASN A 106 7.56 11.85 -19.94
C ASN A 106 8.71 12.25 -20.88
N ARG A 107 9.22 11.35 -21.75
CA ARG A 107 10.39 11.61 -22.58
C ARG A 107 10.25 12.84 -23.47
N SER A 108 9.07 13.05 -24.05
CA SER A 108 8.81 14.19 -24.93
C SER A 108 8.94 15.54 -24.22
N GLU A 109 8.59 15.61 -22.95
CA GLU A 109 8.66 16.81 -22.12
C GLU A 109 10.12 17.17 -21.74
N LEU A 110 11.00 16.17 -21.75
CA LEU A 110 12.40 16.31 -21.37
C LEU A 110 13.39 16.27 -22.53
N ALA A 111 12.91 16.23 -23.77
CA ALA A 111 13.75 16.01 -24.95
C ALA A 111 14.95 16.96 -25.06
N ASP A 112 14.80 18.21 -24.61
CA ASP A 112 15.86 19.23 -24.61
C ASP A 112 16.83 19.14 -23.41
N LEU A 113 16.57 18.28 -22.45
CA LEU A 113 17.36 18.10 -21.21
C LEU A 113 18.11 16.78 -21.16
N LEU A 114 17.68 15.79 -21.96
CA LEU A 114 18.26 14.46 -21.91
C LEU A 114 19.69 14.47 -22.43
N PRO A 115 20.62 13.75 -21.76
CA PRO A 115 21.97 13.55 -22.27
C PRO A 115 21.93 12.75 -23.58
N PRO A 116 22.91 12.91 -24.46
CA PRO A 116 23.02 12.13 -25.67
C PRO A 116 23.32 10.63 -25.34
N GLY A 117 22.78 9.75 -26.15
CA GLY A 117 22.99 8.30 -26.03
C GLY A 117 21.80 7.53 -25.46
N PRO A 118 21.92 6.23 -25.32
CA PRO A 118 20.89 5.41 -24.73
C PRO A 118 20.77 5.70 -23.23
N PRO A 119 19.57 5.61 -22.66
CA PRO A 119 19.39 5.78 -21.21
C PRO A 119 20.06 4.64 -20.42
N VAL A 120 20.39 4.92 -19.17
CA VAL A 120 20.81 3.90 -18.21
C VAL A 120 19.57 3.27 -17.62
N GLU A 121 19.43 1.96 -17.72
CA GLU A 121 18.31 1.24 -17.13
C GLU A 121 18.42 1.24 -15.61
N ALA A 122 17.30 1.51 -14.95
CA ALA A 122 17.16 1.52 -13.50
C ALA A 122 15.79 0.99 -13.11
N ALA A 123 15.66 0.52 -11.88
CA ALA A 123 14.39 0.08 -11.34
C ALA A 123 14.21 0.56 -9.90
N VAL A 124 12.96 0.83 -9.52
CA VAL A 124 12.60 1.22 -8.16
C VAL A 124 11.43 0.38 -7.66
N LEU A 125 11.38 0.11 -6.37
CA LEU A 125 10.30 -0.63 -5.73
C LEU A 125 9.27 0.34 -5.13
N ALA A 126 8.14 0.50 -5.80
CA ALA A 126 6.98 1.20 -5.24
C ALA A 126 6.24 0.25 -4.29
N GLY A 127 6.80 0.10 -3.10
CA GLY A 127 6.34 -0.82 -2.07
C GLY A 127 5.14 -0.27 -1.30
N ILE A 128 4.09 -1.08 -1.18
CA ILE A 128 2.87 -0.77 -0.44
C ILE A 128 2.76 -1.72 0.74
N ILE A 129 2.69 -1.17 1.96
CA ILE A 129 2.58 -1.94 3.19
C ILE A 129 1.13 -1.84 3.69
N PRO A 130 0.40 -2.96 3.82
CA PRO A 130 -0.91 -2.96 4.44
C PRO A 130 -0.75 -2.80 5.96
N ARG A 131 -1.18 -1.65 6.49
CA ARG A 131 -1.21 -1.36 7.93
C ARG A 131 -2.65 -1.35 8.45
N ALA A 132 -2.83 -1.48 9.74
CA ALA A 132 -4.14 -1.39 10.38
C ALA A 132 -4.82 0.00 10.17
N SER A 133 -4.01 1.04 9.98
CA SER A 133 -4.44 2.41 9.65
C SER A 133 -4.76 2.64 8.16
N GLY A 134 -4.63 1.63 7.32
CA GLY A 134 -4.72 1.72 5.85
C GLY A 134 -3.38 1.46 5.17
N ALA A 135 -3.42 1.29 3.86
CA ALA A 135 -2.22 1.05 3.05
C ALA A 135 -1.24 2.24 3.15
N GLN A 136 0.06 1.93 3.25
CA GLN A 136 1.13 2.91 3.31
C GLN A 136 2.11 2.69 2.16
N VAL A 137 2.66 3.77 1.61
CA VAL A 137 3.74 3.72 0.61
C VAL A 137 5.07 3.91 1.33
N LEU A 138 5.99 2.97 1.11
CA LEU A 138 7.34 3.01 1.67
C LEU A 138 8.22 3.93 0.82
N LEU A 139 8.89 4.88 1.48
CA LEU A 139 9.84 5.80 0.87
C LEU A 139 11.13 5.86 1.71
N THR A 140 12.22 6.22 1.04
CA THR A 140 13.52 6.48 1.66
C THR A 140 13.93 7.92 1.46
N ARG A 141 14.67 8.49 2.41
CA ARG A 141 15.43 9.73 2.23
C ARG A 141 16.92 9.40 2.18
N ARG A 142 17.55 9.79 1.09
CA ARG A 142 18.98 9.57 0.89
C ARG A 142 19.81 10.41 1.86
N THR A 143 21.00 9.92 2.23
CA THR A 143 21.92 10.69 3.06
C THR A 143 22.37 11.97 2.36
N ASP A 144 22.53 13.05 3.14
CA ASP A 144 22.92 14.37 2.61
C ASP A 144 24.37 14.38 2.06
N THR A 145 25.18 13.39 2.44
CA THR A 145 26.59 13.27 2.06
C THR A 145 26.81 12.70 0.64
N LEU A 146 25.77 12.15 0.03
CA LEU A 146 25.86 11.60 -1.33
C LEU A 146 26.10 12.71 -2.36
N ARG A 147 27.01 12.47 -3.30
CA ARG A 147 27.36 13.44 -4.35
C ARG A 147 26.20 13.77 -5.31
N GLN A 148 25.30 12.84 -5.46
CA GLN A 148 24.10 12.98 -6.31
C GLN A 148 22.85 12.66 -5.51
N HIS A 149 21.83 13.50 -5.65
CA HIS A 149 20.52 13.30 -5.02
C HIS A 149 20.55 13.22 -3.48
N GLY A 150 21.60 13.74 -2.80
CA GLY A 150 21.66 13.80 -1.34
C GLY A 150 20.45 14.51 -0.77
N GLY A 151 19.87 13.98 0.32
CA GLY A 151 18.67 14.49 0.98
C GLY A 151 17.35 14.32 0.21
N GLN A 152 17.35 13.76 -1.01
CA GLN A 152 16.13 13.57 -1.78
C GLN A 152 15.35 12.35 -1.30
N VAL A 153 14.03 12.45 -1.41
CA VAL A 153 13.10 11.36 -1.13
C VAL A 153 12.85 10.55 -2.40
N GLY A 154 12.94 9.23 -2.30
CA GLY A 154 12.71 8.30 -3.39
C GLY A 154 12.13 6.97 -2.94
N PHE A 155 11.75 6.17 -3.92
CA PHE A 155 11.55 4.75 -3.70
C PHE A 155 12.92 4.07 -3.55
N PRO A 156 13.03 2.99 -2.77
CA PRO A 156 14.21 2.15 -2.81
C PRO A 156 14.47 1.66 -4.23
N GLY A 157 15.72 1.69 -4.67
CA GLY A 157 16.06 1.26 -6.01
C GLY A 157 17.27 1.97 -6.59
N GLY A 158 17.72 1.45 -7.74
CA GLY A 158 18.92 1.94 -8.37
C GLY A 158 19.09 1.43 -9.79
N ARG A 159 20.36 1.40 -10.26
CA ARG A 159 20.72 0.97 -11.59
C ARG A 159 20.52 -0.53 -11.74
N GLN A 160 19.98 -0.94 -12.89
CA GLN A 160 19.98 -2.35 -13.26
C GLN A 160 21.41 -2.80 -13.64
N GLU A 161 21.90 -3.81 -12.94
CA GLU A 161 23.21 -4.40 -13.18
C GLU A 161 23.15 -5.55 -14.21
N PRO A 162 24.29 -5.94 -14.84
CA PRO A 162 24.29 -7.02 -15.83
C PRO A 162 23.79 -8.36 -15.30
N ASP A 163 23.93 -8.61 -14.01
CA ASP A 163 23.50 -9.85 -13.35
C ASP A 163 22.02 -9.82 -12.95
N ASP A 164 21.37 -8.67 -13.01
CA ASP A 164 19.92 -8.57 -12.80
C ASP A 164 19.19 -9.10 -14.03
N ARG A 165 18.44 -10.19 -13.87
CA ARG A 165 17.69 -10.80 -14.99
C ARG A 165 16.63 -9.86 -15.59
N ASP A 166 16.08 -8.94 -14.77
CA ASP A 166 15.02 -8.00 -15.13
C ASP A 166 14.93 -6.84 -14.11
N ALA A 167 14.03 -5.89 -14.37
CA ALA A 167 13.80 -4.74 -13.48
C ALA A 167 13.28 -5.15 -12.09
N VAL A 168 12.57 -6.28 -11.96
CA VAL A 168 12.12 -6.79 -10.66
C VAL A 168 13.32 -7.22 -9.81
N ALA A 169 14.26 -7.96 -10.42
CA ALA A 169 15.48 -8.40 -9.73
C ALA A 169 16.30 -7.20 -9.25
N ALA A 170 16.49 -6.18 -10.09
CA ALA A 170 17.17 -4.94 -9.72
C ALA A 170 16.49 -4.21 -8.56
N ALA A 171 15.17 -4.00 -8.64
CA ALA A 171 14.42 -3.30 -7.61
C ALA A 171 14.46 -4.02 -6.24
N ILE A 172 14.40 -5.36 -6.23
CA ILE A 172 14.49 -6.14 -5.01
C ILE A 172 15.90 -6.16 -4.45
N ARG A 173 16.95 -6.33 -5.29
CA ARG A 173 18.35 -6.29 -4.85
C ARG A 173 18.68 -4.96 -4.18
N GLU A 174 18.40 -3.85 -4.85
CA GLU A 174 18.62 -2.49 -4.32
C GLU A 174 17.84 -2.26 -3.02
N SER A 175 16.57 -2.70 -2.95
CA SER A 175 15.78 -2.60 -1.71
C SER A 175 16.36 -3.43 -0.57
N ASN A 176 16.97 -4.58 -0.87
CA ASN A 176 17.67 -5.37 0.13
C ASN A 176 18.93 -4.65 0.63
N GLU A 177 19.72 -4.07 -0.28
CA GLU A 177 20.95 -3.33 0.02
C GLU A 177 20.65 -2.06 0.84
N GLU A 178 19.63 -1.27 0.44
CA GLU A 178 19.29 0.01 1.06
C GLU A 178 18.56 -0.11 2.40
N ILE A 179 17.63 -1.08 2.53
CA ILE A 179 16.71 -1.16 3.69
C ILE A 179 16.53 -2.57 4.26
N ALA A 180 17.36 -3.54 3.85
CA ALA A 180 17.31 -4.95 4.28
C ALA A 180 16.00 -5.68 3.98
N LEU A 181 15.24 -5.26 2.95
CA LEU A 181 14.00 -5.90 2.53
C LEU A 181 14.31 -7.24 1.85
N GLN A 182 13.80 -8.35 2.42
CA GLN A 182 14.05 -9.69 1.89
C GLN A 182 13.07 -10.04 0.77
N HIS A 183 13.52 -10.89 -0.16
CA HIS A 183 12.71 -11.32 -1.31
C HIS A 183 11.38 -11.99 -0.91
N ASP A 184 11.38 -12.79 0.14
CA ASP A 184 10.20 -13.49 0.64
C ASP A 184 9.19 -12.58 1.38
N GLN A 185 9.57 -11.34 1.66
CA GLN A 185 8.71 -10.29 2.21
C GLN A 185 8.02 -9.45 1.12
N VAL A 186 8.25 -9.74 -0.17
CA VAL A 186 7.79 -8.92 -1.29
C VAL A 186 6.90 -9.72 -2.23
N GLN A 187 5.66 -9.30 -2.39
CA GLN A 187 4.75 -9.79 -3.43
C GLN A 187 4.68 -8.77 -4.58
N VAL A 188 5.38 -9.03 -5.67
CA VAL A 188 5.36 -8.16 -6.85
C VAL A 188 4.01 -8.26 -7.56
N LEU A 189 3.40 -7.11 -7.89
CA LEU A 189 2.09 -7.02 -8.54
C LEU A 189 2.19 -6.71 -10.04
N GLY A 190 3.15 -5.90 -10.47
CA GLY A 190 3.30 -5.47 -11.85
C GLY A 190 4.14 -4.21 -11.98
N TYR A 191 4.05 -3.57 -13.14
CA TYR A 191 4.84 -2.37 -13.47
C TYR A 191 3.95 -1.15 -13.70
N LEU A 192 4.51 0.03 -13.44
CA LEU A 192 4.01 1.29 -13.98
C LEU A 192 4.68 1.62 -15.33
N ASP A 193 4.25 2.70 -15.96
CA ASP A 193 4.92 3.18 -17.16
C ASP A 193 6.35 3.64 -16.84
N PRO A 194 7.35 3.33 -17.68
CA PRO A 194 8.71 3.79 -17.47
C PRO A 194 8.79 5.31 -17.39
N PHE A 195 9.69 5.82 -16.57
CA PHE A 195 9.94 7.24 -16.37
C PHE A 195 11.38 7.59 -16.71
N VAL A 196 11.61 8.68 -17.45
CA VAL A 196 12.96 9.14 -17.78
C VAL A 196 13.34 10.31 -16.88
N THR A 197 14.55 10.26 -16.30
CA THR A 197 15.12 11.34 -15.51
C THR A 197 15.97 12.27 -16.37
N ILE A 198 16.13 13.52 -15.96
CA ILE A 198 17.05 14.49 -16.62
C ILE A 198 18.52 14.07 -16.53
N THR A 199 18.84 13.12 -15.64
CA THR A 199 20.18 12.54 -15.49
C THR A 199 20.42 11.35 -16.42
N GLY A 200 19.45 11.02 -17.29
CA GLY A 200 19.58 10.00 -18.33
C GLY A 200 19.25 8.57 -17.88
N TYR A 201 18.58 8.39 -16.76
CA TYR A 201 18.07 7.08 -16.37
C TYR A 201 16.67 6.83 -16.94
N ARG A 202 16.44 5.62 -17.42
CA ARG A 202 15.10 5.07 -17.67
C ARG A 202 14.71 4.20 -16.48
N VAL A 203 13.83 4.72 -15.66
CA VAL A 203 13.42 4.07 -14.42
C VAL A 203 12.17 3.24 -14.67
N MET A 204 12.21 1.96 -14.37
CA MET A 204 11.07 1.04 -14.35
C MET A 204 10.52 0.94 -12.93
N PRO A 205 9.34 1.52 -12.63
CA PRO A 205 8.74 1.35 -11.32
C PRO A 205 8.06 -0.02 -11.21
N VAL A 206 8.50 -0.79 -10.23
CA VAL A 206 7.95 -2.10 -9.86
C VAL A 206 7.03 -1.90 -8.67
N VAL A 207 5.75 -2.22 -8.79
CA VAL A 207 4.78 -2.11 -7.70
C VAL A 207 4.67 -3.44 -6.97
N ALA A 208 4.77 -3.41 -5.65
CA ALA A 208 4.70 -4.60 -4.82
C ALA A 208 3.96 -4.35 -3.50
N VAL A 209 3.42 -5.42 -2.93
CA VAL A 209 2.97 -5.45 -1.53
C VAL A 209 4.13 -5.99 -0.69
N ILE A 210 4.42 -5.29 0.39
CA ILE A 210 5.45 -5.68 1.38
C ILE A 210 4.73 -6.28 2.60
N ASP A 211 5.33 -7.34 3.16
CA ASP A 211 4.85 -7.97 4.40
C ASP A 211 4.64 -6.91 5.50
N PRO A 212 3.45 -6.83 6.11
CA PRO A 212 3.20 -5.90 7.22
C PRO A 212 4.11 -6.11 8.44
N ALA A 213 4.74 -7.27 8.58
CA ALA A 213 5.73 -7.52 9.63
C ALA A 213 7.13 -6.97 9.29
N PHE A 214 7.35 -6.47 8.07
CA PHE A 214 8.64 -5.88 7.67
C PHE A 214 9.02 -4.70 8.56
N VAL A 215 10.27 -4.73 9.00
CA VAL A 215 10.93 -3.65 9.74
C VAL A 215 12.18 -3.26 8.97
N ALA A 216 12.21 -2.03 8.48
CA ALA A 216 13.33 -1.53 7.70
C ALA A 216 14.60 -1.38 8.55
N VAL A 217 15.73 -1.79 7.98
CA VAL A 217 17.07 -1.52 8.53
C VAL A 217 17.82 -0.69 7.48
N PRO A 218 17.83 0.65 7.61
CA PRO A 218 18.49 1.51 6.62
C PRO A 218 20.00 1.28 6.60
N GLN A 219 20.57 1.24 5.40
CA GLN A 219 22.02 1.26 5.18
C GLN A 219 22.54 2.70 5.38
N PRO A 220 23.34 2.99 6.42
CA PRO A 220 23.61 4.37 6.84
C PRO A 220 24.36 5.23 5.82
N ASP A 221 25.14 4.59 4.94
CA ASP A 221 25.92 5.30 3.92
C ASP A 221 25.04 5.82 2.77
N GLU A 222 23.83 5.25 2.60
CA GLU A 222 22.93 5.58 1.50
C GLU A 222 21.60 6.14 1.94
N VAL A 223 21.02 5.60 3.02
CA VAL A 223 19.67 5.91 3.49
C VAL A 223 19.74 6.56 4.87
N ALA A 224 19.35 7.83 4.94
CA ALA A 224 19.25 8.57 6.19
C ALA A 224 17.98 8.23 6.97
N GLU A 225 16.89 7.93 6.27
CA GLU A 225 15.59 7.68 6.87
C GLU A 225 14.73 6.78 5.97
N VAL A 226 13.95 5.89 6.59
CA VAL A 226 12.87 5.12 5.95
C VAL A 226 11.58 5.53 6.61
N PHE A 227 10.56 5.87 5.83
CA PHE A 227 9.27 6.31 6.34
C PHE A 227 8.12 5.86 5.46
N GLU A 228 6.93 5.94 6.00
CA GLU A 228 5.70 5.53 5.33
C GLU A 228 4.77 6.73 5.14
N VAL A 229 4.12 6.81 3.98
CA VAL A 229 3.13 7.84 3.67
C VAL A 229 1.80 7.15 3.33
N PRO A 230 0.66 7.58 3.90
CA PRO A 230 -0.63 6.99 3.59
C PRO A 230 -0.91 6.97 2.09
N PHE A 231 -1.26 5.80 1.57
CA PHE A 231 -1.59 5.62 0.16
C PHE A 231 -2.70 6.57 -0.30
N ASP A 232 -3.76 6.70 0.51
CA ASP A 232 -4.89 7.59 0.19
C ASP A 232 -4.47 9.06 0.12
N TYR A 233 -3.51 9.48 0.97
CA TYR A 233 -2.94 10.84 0.89
C TYR A 233 -2.25 11.09 -0.46
N LEU A 234 -1.45 10.15 -0.92
CA LEU A 234 -0.72 10.25 -2.19
C LEU A 234 -1.65 10.11 -3.42
N MET A 235 -2.77 9.41 -3.27
CA MET A 235 -3.76 9.24 -4.35
C MET A 235 -4.78 10.39 -4.41
N ASP A 236 -4.87 11.25 -3.38
CA ASP A 236 -5.72 12.43 -3.41
C ASP A 236 -5.10 13.54 -4.28
N PRO A 237 -5.78 13.97 -5.37
CA PRO A 237 -5.29 15.04 -6.24
C PRO A 237 -5.07 16.38 -5.52
N ALA A 238 -5.77 16.64 -4.40
CA ALA A 238 -5.62 17.86 -3.63
C ALA A 238 -4.23 18.00 -2.96
N ASN A 239 -3.52 16.90 -2.76
CA ASN A 239 -2.20 16.89 -2.13
C ASN A 239 -1.03 16.95 -3.13
N LEU A 240 -1.32 16.90 -4.44
CA LEU A 240 -0.31 17.03 -5.48
C LEU A 240 -0.25 18.47 -5.99
N HIS A 241 0.91 19.07 -5.88
CA HIS A 241 1.17 20.43 -6.33
C HIS A 241 2.12 20.46 -7.52
N GLN A 242 1.95 21.45 -8.38
CA GLN A 242 2.91 21.78 -9.43
C GLN A 242 3.71 23.00 -8.96
N VAL A 243 5.02 22.85 -8.87
CA VAL A 243 5.93 23.91 -8.43
C VAL A 243 6.90 24.30 -9.54
N GLU A 244 7.28 25.57 -9.58
CA GLU A 244 8.25 26.08 -10.51
C GLU A 244 9.67 25.91 -9.94
N ILE A 245 10.57 25.40 -10.77
CA ILE A 245 12.01 25.36 -10.48
C ILE A 245 12.79 26.04 -11.61
N ASP A 246 13.82 26.79 -11.26
CA ASP A 246 14.81 27.23 -12.25
C ASP A 246 15.81 26.09 -12.52
N HIS A 247 15.81 25.61 -13.75
CA HIS A 247 16.81 24.66 -14.20
C HIS A 247 17.61 25.29 -15.35
N ARG A 248 18.85 25.69 -15.07
CA ARG A 248 19.78 26.31 -16.03
C ARG A 248 19.20 27.57 -16.72
N GLY A 249 18.54 28.43 -15.93
CA GLY A 249 17.93 29.67 -16.43
C GLY A 249 16.60 29.49 -17.17
N ARG A 250 15.99 28.31 -17.09
CA ARG A 250 14.65 28.03 -17.63
C ARG A 250 13.72 27.59 -16.51
N ILE A 251 12.56 28.22 -16.43
CA ILE A 251 11.49 27.79 -15.52
C ILE A 251 10.92 26.46 -16.00
N ARG A 252 10.88 25.49 -15.10
CA ARG A 252 10.30 24.17 -15.29
C ARG A 252 9.27 23.90 -14.22
N HIS A 253 8.25 23.14 -14.58
CA HIS A 253 7.23 22.69 -13.64
C HIS A 253 7.57 21.27 -13.21
N VAL A 254 7.58 21.03 -11.90
CA VAL A 254 7.78 19.72 -11.32
C VAL A 254 6.64 19.40 -10.36
N LEU A 255 6.33 18.13 -10.21
CA LEU A 255 5.32 17.63 -9.27
C LEU A 255 5.91 17.51 -7.88
N GLU A 256 5.10 17.81 -6.88
CA GLU A 256 5.49 17.77 -5.46
C GLU A 256 4.32 17.39 -4.55
N TYR A 257 4.58 16.54 -3.55
CA TYR A 257 3.73 16.32 -2.38
C TYR A 257 4.45 16.84 -1.15
N GLY A 258 3.77 17.62 -0.31
CA GLY A 258 4.27 18.03 1.00
C GLY A 258 3.90 16.98 2.05
N TRP A 259 4.87 16.37 2.70
CA TRP A 259 4.67 15.47 3.84
C TRP A 259 5.42 15.99 5.05
N PRO A 260 4.92 15.85 6.31
CA PRO A 260 5.60 16.41 7.48
C PRO A 260 7.08 16.07 7.54
N GLY A 261 7.95 17.10 7.47
CA GLY A 261 9.41 16.94 7.48
C GLY A 261 10.03 16.41 6.19
N GLN A 262 9.24 16.09 5.15
CA GLN A 262 9.72 15.50 3.91
C GLN A 262 9.18 16.25 2.68
N ARG A 263 9.99 16.32 1.65
CA ARG A 263 9.61 16.87 0.35
C ARG A 263 9.67 15.75 -0.69
N ILE A 264 8.50 15.31 -1.17
CA ILE A 264 8.38 14.25 -2.18
C ILE A 264 8.16 14.94 -3.53
N TRP A 265 9.18 14.99 -4.39
CA TRP A 265 9.12 15.77 -5.62
C TRP A 265 9.83 15.10 -6.80
N GLY A 266 9.75 15.70 -7.98
CA GLY A 266 10.46 15.25 -9.17
C GLY A 266 10.05 13.84 -9.61
N ALA A 267 11.03 12.95 -9.82
CA ALA A 267 10.78 11.59 -10.32
C ALA A 267 9.84 10.79 -9.40
N THR A 268 10.01 10.88 -8.08
CA THR A 268 9.17 10.17 -7.11
C THR A 268 7.73 10.62 -7.19
N ALA A 269 7.49 11.94 -7.20
CA ALA A 269 6.14 12.48 -7.34
C ALA A 269 5.52 12.16 -8.71
N ALA A 270 6.31 12.16 -9.78
CA ALA A 270 5.85 11.81 -11.12
C ALA A 270 5.45 10.33 -11.24
N ILE A 271 6.19 9.42 -10.61
CA ILE A 271 5.84 7.99 -10.55
C ILE A 271 4.53 7.79 -9.74
N LEU A 272 4.38 8.46 -8.61
CA LEU A 272 3.14 8.44 -7.82
C LEU A 272 1.94 9.00 -8.61
N TYR A 273 2.15 10.09 -9.35
CA TYR A 273 1.15 10.64 -10.25
C TYR A 273 0.74 9.67 -11.36
N ASN A 274 1.70 8.96 -11.96
CA ASN A 274 1.41 7.92 -12.95
C ASN A 274 0.56 6.80 -12.34
N LEU A 275 0.92 6.31 -11.14
CA LEU A 275 0.11 5.33 -10.41
C LEU A 275 -1.34 5.80 -10.20
N ARG A 276 -1.52 7.04 -9.73
CA ARG A 276 -2.85 7.62 -9.53
C ARG A 276 -3.65 7.65 -10.84
N ARG A 277 -3.06 8.18 -11.92
CA ARG A 277 -3.74 8.24 -13.23
C ARG A 277 -4.19 6.88 -13.73
N ARG A 278 -3.34 5.85 -13.56
CA ARG A 278 -3.70 4.48 -13.97
C ARG A 278 -4.84 3.92 -13.14
N LEU A 279 -4.85 4.20 -11.83
CA LEU A 279 -5.96 3.82 -10.94
C LEU A 279 -7.28 4.53 -11.29
N GLU A 280 -7.23 5.78 -11.73
CA GLU A 280 -8.41 6.54 -12.19
C GLU A 280 -8.98 5.98 -13.51
N GLN A 281 -8.14 5.47 -14.40
CA GLN A 281 -8.54 4.89 -15.69
C GLN A 281 -9.20 3.50 -15.57
N THR A 282 -9.06 2.84 -14.43
CA THR A 282 -9.56 1.48 -14.18
C THR A 282 -10.80 1.44 -13.26
N GLN A 283 -11.37 2.61 -12.96
CA GLN A 283 -12.62 2.72 -12.17
C GLN A 283 -13.85 2.36 -12.97
#